data_43f9b7214acc660db644dc766f3d5c16
#
_entry.id   43f9b7214acc660db644dc766f3d5c16
#
_cell.length_a   1.000
_cell.length_b   1.000
_cell.length_c   1.000
_cell.angle_alpha   90.00
_cell.angle_beta   90.00
_cell.angle_gamma   90.00
#
_symmetry.space_group_name_H-M   'P 1'
#
loop_
_entity.id
_entity.type
_entity.pdbx_description
1 polymer ?
#
loop_
_entity_poly.entity_id
_entity_poly.type
_entity_poly.pdbx_seq_one_letter_code
_entity_poly.pdbx_strand_id
1 'polypeptide(L)'
;MRRAALIGGLALLPLVTACSGGGDDKAAGDSKPSTAAMAAVVAPAKVEVIANLTGCKVKIRTDADELREGVCHTPEGDYLITTFPEEKYKLTWLDSAAIYGGKYLVGPRWAISAKPKMLGPLRKKVGGTIQDLEAMHATQPSQSPSKSSSKYGPEPSSS
;
A
#
# COMPACT_ATOMS: atom_id res chain seq x y z
N MET A 1 -15.29 46.34 38.15
CA MET A 1 -14.13 47.24 38.45
C MET A 1 -13.09 46.88 37.40
N ARG A 2 -12.91 47.71 36.36
CA ARG A 2 -11.73 48.56 36.06
C ARG A 2 -10.48 47.69 35.86
N ARG A 3 -9.70 47.72 34.77
CA ARG A 3 -9.26 48.70 33.73
C ARG A 3 -8.50 47.85 32.66
N ALA A 4 -8.67 47.94 31.37
CA ALA A 4 -8.17 48.93 30.41
C ALA A 4 -6.65 49.20 30.42
N ALA A 5 -5.97 48.84 29.30
CA ALA A 5 -4.92 49.56 28.54
C ALA A 5 -4.26 48.58 27.57
N LEU A 6 -4.34 48.70 26.27
CA LEU A 6 -3.83 49.64 25.26
C LEU A 6 -2.33 49.54 24.98
N ILE A 7 -2.04 49.57 23.65
CA ILE A 7 -0.82 50.00 22.94
C ILE A 7 0.19 48.85 22.73
N GLY A 8 0.66 48.56 21.55
CA GLY A 8 0.73 49.17 20.24
C GLY A 8 1.87 48.53 19.47
N GLY A 9 1.69 48.46 18.23
CA GLY A 9 2.67 48.95 17.29
C GLY A 9 3.68 47.98 16.71
N LEU A 10 3.67 47.96 15.47
CA LEU A 10 4.75 48.06 14.47
C LEU A 10 4.89 46.86 13.54
N ALA A 11 4.39 47.13 12.35
CA ALA A 11 4.65 46.37 11.12
C ALA A 11 6.11 46.39 10.76
N LEU A 12 6.64 45.25 10.34
CA LEU A 12 7.86 45.17 9.52
C LEU A 12 7.65 44.12 8.44
N LEU A 13 7.42 44.61 7.23
CA LEU A 13 7.52 43.88 5.98
C LEU A 13 8.99 43.56 5.67
N PRO A 14 9.34 42.39 5.20
CA PRO A 14 10.49 42.23 4.36
C PRO A 14 10.11 42.02 2.91
N LEU A 15 10.82 42.73 2.09
CA LEU A 15 10.84 42.82 0.66
C LEU A 15 11.03 41.43 -0.02
N VAL A 16 10.19 41.24 -1.01
CA VAL A 16 10.36 40.21 -2.04
C VAL A 16 11.40 40.70 -3.02
N THR A 17 12.53 40.02 -3.12
CA THR A 17 13.44 40.15 -4.24
C THR A 17 13.00 39.24 -5.36
N ALA A 18 12.41 39.83 -6.39
CA ALA A 18 12.19 39.21 -7.68
C ALA A 18 13.53 39.14 -8.43
N CYS A 19 13.97 37.92 -8.80
CA CYS A 19 14.95 37.74 -9.86
C CYS A 19 14.23 37.57 -11.18
N SER A 20 14.31 38.62 -11.97
CA SER A 20 13.97 38.65 -13.39
C SER A 20 15.12 38.08 -14.19
N GLY A 21 14.85 37.10 -15.02
CA GLY A 21 15.76 36.63 -16.07
C GLY A 21 14.94 36.26 -17.28
N GLY A 22 14.98 37.12 -18.29
CA GLY A 22 14.18 36.99 -19.51
C GLY A 22 14.72 35.93 -20.48
N GLY A 23 13.83 35.48 -21.35
CA GLY A 23 14.08 34.61 -22.49
C GLY A 23 12.74 34.34 -23.19
N ASP A 24 12.48 35.14 -24.21
CA ASP A 24 11.37 34.92 -25.14
C ASP A 24 11.54 33.62 -25.89
N ASP A 25 10.48 32.76 -25.94
CA ASP A 25 10.08 32.09 -27.17
C ASP A 25 8.65 31.53 -27.04
N LYS A 26 7.84 31.92 -28.02
CA LYS A 26 6.45 31.51 -28.20
C LYS A 26 6.36 30.06 -28.63
N ALA A 27 5.54 29.28 -27.95
CA ALA A 27 4.74 28.23 -28.59
C ALA A 27 3.48 27.95 -27.75
N ALA A 28 2.34 28.26 -28.32
CA ALA A 28 1.03 27.87 -27.83
C ALA A 28 0.90 26.35 -27.84
N GLY A 29 0.58 25.80 -26.69
CA GLY A 29 0.21 24.40 -26.51
C GLY A 29 -0.61 24.30 -25.24
N ASP A 30 -1.91 24.46 -25.38
CA ASP A 30 -2.90 24.27 -24.32
C ASP A 30 -2.92 22.78 -23.93
N SER A 31 -1.99 22.39 -23.10
CA SER A 31 -1.99 21.08 -22.46
C SER A 31 -2.24 21.30 -20.99
N LYS A 32 -3.53 21.41 -20.63
CA LYS A 32 -4.01 21.31 -19.27
C LYS A 32 -3.49 19.97 -18.69
N PRO A 33 -2.55 19.96 -17.76
CA PRO A 33 -2.20 18.75 -17.07
C PRO A 33 -3.39 18.38 -16.17
N SER A 34 -4.15 17.39 -16.58
CA SER A 34 -5.09 16.69 -15.71
C SER A 34 -4.28 15.86 -14.73
N THR A 35 -3.63 16.50 -13.79
CA THR A 35 -3.12 15.84 -12.59
C THR A 35 -4.33 15.48 -11.72
N ALA A 36 -4.96 14.35 -12.03
CA ALA A 36 -5.68 13.62 -11.01
C ALA A 36 -4.66 13.36 -9.91
N ALA A 37 -4.74 14.12 -8.82
CA ALA A 37 -3.88 13.96 -7.68
C ALA A 37 -4.01 12.52 -7.20
N MET A 38 -3.00 11.69 -7.55
CA MET A 38 -2.88 10.35 -6.99
C MET A 38 -2.71 10.54 -5.49
N ALA A 39 -3.57 9.91 -4.69
CA ALA A 39 -3.42 9.96 -3.25
C ALA A 39 -1.99 9.51 -2.89
N ALA A 40 -1.33 10.25 -2.01
CA ALA A 40 -0.06 9.83 -1.47
C ALA A 40 -0.22 8.43 -0.84
N VAL A 41 0.78 7.58 -1.04
CA VAL A 41 0.73 6.22 -0.47
C VAL A 41 0.74 6.34 1.06
N VAL A 42 -0.23 5.71 1.71
CA VAL A 42 -0.29 5.66 3.17
C VAL A 42 0.97 4.98 3.71
N ALA A 43 1.67 5.67 4.61
CA ALA A 43 2.80 5.13 5.35
C ALA A 43 2.38 3.89 6.17
N PRO A 44 3.33 3.11 6.70
CA PRO A 44 3.00 2.02 7.61
C PRO A 44 2.08 2.48 8.73
N ALA A 45 0.91 1.86 8.85
CA ALA A 45 -0.13 2.25 9.80
C ALA A 45 -0.86 1.03 10.34
N LYS A 46 -1.61 1.22 11.43
CA LYS A 46 -2.50 0.18 11.97
C LYS A 46 -3.70 -0.02 11.04
N VAL A 47 -4.30 -1.21 11.10
CA VAL A 47 -5.50 -1.57 10.34
C VAL A 47 -6.59 -0.52 10.47
N GLU A 48 -6.82 -0.01 11.68
CA GLU A 48 -7.88 0.96 11.99
C GLU A 48 -7.65 2.31 11.29
N VAL A 49 -6.38 2.72 11.14
CA VAL A 49 -6.03 3.96 10.43
C VAL A 49 -6.36 3.84 8.95
N ILE A 50 -5.95 2.72 8.33
CA ILE A 50 -6.25 2.46 6.91
C ILE A 50 -7.76 2.32 6.70
N ALA A 51 -8.45 1.65 7.60
CA ALA A 51 -9.91 1.50 7.56
C ALA A 51 -10.63 2.85 7.60
N ASN A 52 -10.22 3.75 8.49
CA ASN A 52 -10.78 5.09 8.57
C ASN A 52 -10.59 5.88 7.27
N LEU A 53 -9.43 5.79 6.64
CA LEU A 53 -9.15 6.44 5.36
C LEU A 53 -10.02 5.89 4.23
N THR A 54 -10.37 4.61 4.29
CA THR A 54 -11.27 3.97 3.32
C THR A 54 -12.75 4.20 3.62
N GLY A 55 -13.07 4.73 4.82
CA GLY A 55 -14.44 4.97 5.27
C GLY A 55 -15.14 3.72 5.82
N CYS A 56 -14.37 2.79 6.38
CA CYS A 56 -14.86 1.52 6.91
C CYS A 56 -14.79 1.47 8.43
N LYS A 57 -15.81 0.85 9.05
CA LYS A 57 -15.74 0.37 10.43
C LYS A 57 -15.19 -1.05 10.42
N VAL A 58 -13.91 -1.19 10.72
CA VAL A 58 -13.22 -2.47 10.64
C VAL A 58 -13.52 -3.35 11.86
N LYS A 59 -13.69 -4.64 11.60
CA LYS A 59 -13.71 -5.69 12.64
C LYS A 59 -12.40 -6.48 12.55
N ILE A 60 -11.59 -6.43 13.61
CA ILE A 60 -10.35 -7.22 13.67
C ILE A 60 -10.72 -8.71 13.76
N ARG A 61 -10.08 -9.52 12.91
CA ARG A 61 -10.26 -10.97 12.86
C ARG A 61 -9.00 -11.76 13.19
N THR A 62 -7.83 -11.15 12.98
CA THR A 62 -6.54 -11.76 13.30
C THR A 62 -5.65 -10.70 13.94
N ASP A 63 -4.99 -11.09 15.03
CA ASP A 63 -4.01 -10.27 15.74
C ASP A 63 -2.88 -11.19 16.18
N ALA A 64 -1.81 -11.22 15.40
CA ALA A 64 -0.64 -12.07 15.60
C ALA A 64 0.64 -11.24 15.52
N ASP A 65 1.77 -11.82 15.91
CA ASP A 65 3.04 -11.11 15.95
C ASP A 65 3.51 -10.69 14.54
N GLU A 66 3.17 -11.48 13.51
CA GLU A 66 3.60 -11.24 12.13
C GLU A 66 2.63 -10.36 11.32
N LEU A 67 1.34 -10.33 11.70
CA LEU A 67 0.32 -9.56 11.00
C LEU A 67 -0.89 -9.25 11.87
N ARG A 68 -1.56 -8.16 11.51
CA ARG A 68 -2.88 -7.82 12.04
C ARG A 68 -3.84 -7.64 10.87
N GLU A 69 -4.99 -8.29 10.93
CA GLU A 69 -5.98 -8.27 9.85
C GLU A 69 -7.36 -7.89 10.36
N GLY A 70 -8.04 -7.10 9.58
CA GLY A 70 -9.43 -6.72 9.83
C GLY A 70 -10.28 -6.79 8.57
N VAL A 71 -11.55 -7.10 8.77
CA VAL A 71 -12.56 -7.13 7.71
C VAL A 71 -13.36 -5.84 7.72
N CYS A 72 -13.58 -5.30 6.53
CA CYS A 72 -14.45 -4.19 6.23
C CYS A 72 -15.68 -4.67 5.49
N HIS A 73 -16.87 -4.44 6.05
CA HIS A 73 -18.14 -4.70 5.37
C HIS A 73 -18.68 -3.39 4.81
N THR A 74 -18.89 -3.32 3.50
CA THR A 74 -19.44 -2.13 2.83
C THR A 74 -20.53 -2.51 1.84
N PRO A 75 -21.40 -1.57 1.42
CA PRO A 75 -22.41 -1.85 0.40
C PRO A 75 -21.84 -2.34 -0.92
N GLU A 76 -20.61 -1.90 -1.27
CA GLU A 76 -19.91 -2.29 -2.50
C GLU A 76 -19.32 -3.71 -2.41
N GLY A 77 -19.18 -4.22 -1.19
CA GLY A 77 -18.65 -5.55 -0.87
C GLY A 77 -17.67 -5.52 0.30
N ASP A 78 -17.25 -6.70 0.67
CA ASP A 78 -16.28 -6.90 1.75
C ASP A 78 -14.86 -6.82 1.21
N TYR A 79 -13.93 -6.36 2.06
CA TYR A 79 -12.51 -6.41 1.82
C TYR A 79 -11.73 -6.57 3.12
N LEU A 80 -10.52 -7.06 3.00
CA LEU A 80 -9.60 -7.28 4.12
C LEU A 80 -8.49 -6.24 4.07
N ILE A 81 -8.11 -5.73 5.24
CA ILE A 81 -6.92 -4.91 5.44
C ILE A 81 -5.98 -5.71 6.32
N THR A 82 -4.80 -6.01 5.79
CA THR A 82 -3.73 -6.70 6.51
C THR A 82 -2.56 -5.75 6.69
N THR A 83 -2.06 -5.61 7.90
CA THR A 83 -0.89 -4.79 8.25
C THR A 83 0.19 -5.66 8.87
N PHE A 84 1.44 -5.26 8.69
CA PHE A 84 2.61 -6.03 9.08
C PHE A 84 3.54 -5.17 9.93
N PRO A 85 4.15 -5.70 11.00
CA PRO A 85 5.13 -4.98 11.82
C PRO A 85 6.40 -4.67 11.03
N GLU A 86 6.78 -5.56 10.09
CA GLU A 86 7.94 -5.42 9.23
C GLU A 86 7.63 -5.77 7.78
N GLU A 87 8.40 -5.20 6.84
CA GLU A 87 8.22 -5.43 5.41
C GLU A 87 8.42 -6.91 5.02
N LYS A 88 9.35 -7.60 5.68
CA LYS A 88 9.63 -9.04 5.42
C LYS A 88 8.38 -9.91 5.59
N TYR A 89 7.56 -9.64 6.60
CA TYR A 89 6.33 -10.40 6.83
C TYR A 89 5.31 -10.16 5.72
N LYS A 90 5.20 -8.92 5.22
CA LYS A 90 4.36 -8.62 4.06
C LYS A 90 4.82 -9.39 2.82
N LEU A 91 6.12 -9.41 2.56
CA LEU A 91 6.65 -10.13 1.41
C LEU A 91 6.38 -11.63 1.50
N THR A 92 6.62 -12.24 2.65
CA THR A 92 6.31 -13.67 2.91
C THR A 92 4.81 -13.94 2.77
N TRP A 93 3.97 -13.02 3.25
CA TRP A 93 2.51 -13.15 3.13
C TRP A 93 2.06 -13.06 1.66
N LEU A 94 2.61 -12.12 0.88
CA LEU A 94 2.31 -11.99 -0.55
C LEU A 94 2.75 -13.21 -1.35
N ASP A 95 3.93 -13.79 -1.04
CA ASP A 95 4.41 -15.02 -1.64
C ASP A 95 3.44 -16.18 -1.37
N SER A 96 2.98 -16.32 -0.14
CA SER A 96 1.97 -17.32 0.23
C SER A 96 0.61 -17.05 -0.45
N ALA A 97 0.21 -15.80 -0.57
CA ALA A 97 -1.04 -15.41 -1.23
C ALA A 97 -0.99 -15.67 -2.75
N ALA A 98 0.20 -15.62 -3.36
CA ALA A 98 0.39 -15.86 -4.78
C ALA A 98 -0.04 -17.26 -5.22
N ILE A 99 -0.04 -18.24 -4.31
CA ILE A 99 -0.53 -19.61 -4.57
C ILE A 99 -2.02 -19.60 -4.95
N TYR A 100 -2.77 -18.66 -4.39
CA TYR A 100 -4.20 -18.48 -4.66
C TYR A 100 -4.48 -17.50 -5.81
N GLY A 101 -3.43 -16.81 -6.28
CA GLY A 101 -3.55 -15.79 -7.32
C GLY A 101 -4.32 -14.55 -6.89
N GLY A 102 -4.79 -13.78 -7.88
CA GLY A 102 -5.64 -12.62 -7.66
C GLY A 102 -4.89 -11.30 -7.56
N LYS A 103 -5.67 -10.23 -7.39
CA LYS A 103 -5.14 -8.86 -7.34
C LYS A 103 -5.27 -8.26 -5.95
N TYR A 104 -4.21 -7.60 -5.50
CA TYR A 104 -4.12 -6.98 -4.19
C TYR A 104 -3.67 -5.53 -4.32
N LEU A 105 -4.18 -4.64 -3.49
CA LEU A 105 -3.66 -3.29 -3.36
C LEU A 105 -2.60 -3.29 -2.25
N VAL A 106 -1.37 -2.95 -2.60
CA VAL A 106 -0.20 -3.11 -1.74
C VAL A 106 0.49 -1.78 -1.50
N GLY A 107 0.84 -1.53 -0.25
CA GLY A 107 1.64 -0.39 0.18
C GLY A 107 2.70 -0.77 1.21
N PRO A 108 3.38 0.21 1.82
CA PRO A 108 4.42 -0.04 2.81
C PRO A 108 3.86 -0.74 4.05
N ARG A 109 4.24 -2.00 4.26
CA ARG A 109 3.82 -2.86 5.39
C ARG A 109 2.30 -3.02 5.53
N TRP A 110 1.55 -2.92 4.42
CA TRP A 110 0.14 -3.25 4.38
C TRP A 110 -0.30 -3.79 3.02
N ALA A 111 -1.40 -4.53 3.02
CA ALA A 111 -2.07 -5.02 1.83
C ALA A 111 -3.60 -4.96 2.02
N ILE A 112 -4.32 -4.75 0.94
CA ILE A 112 -5.78 -4.85 0.90
C ILE A 112 -6.17 -5.92 -0.12
N SER A 113 -6.93 -6.91 0.36
CA SER A 113 -7.55 -7.95 -0.46
C SER A 113 -9.02 -7.59 -0.69
N ALA A 114 -9.42 -7.42 -1.94
CA ALA A 114 -10.76 -7.00 -2.32
C ALA A 114 -11.13 -7.54 -3.71
N LYS A 115 -12.42 -7.49 -4.04
CA LYS A 115 -12.85 -7.76 -5.42
C LYS A 115 -12.15 -6.79 -6.38
N PRO A 116 -11.71 -7.23 -7.58
CA PRO A 116 -10.91 -6.40 -8.50
C PRO A 116 -11.51 -5.01 -8.78
N LYS A 117 -12.83 -4.91 -8.91
CA LYS A 117 -13.56 -3.65 -9.13
C LYS A 117 -13.41 -2.63 -7.99
N MET A 118 -13.11 -3.08 -6.77
CA MET A 118 -12.96 -2.23 -5.58
C MET A 118 -11.55 -1.66 -5.44
N LEU A 119 -10.54 -2.33 -6.00
CA LEU A 119 -9.14 -1.94 -5.80
C LEU A 119 -8.82 -0.55 -6.35
N GLY A 120 -9.40 -0.17 -7.48
CA GLY A 120 -9.22 1.16 -8.06
C GLY A 120 -9.75 2.28 -7.15
N PRO A 121 -11.00 2.25 -6.71
CA PRO A 121 -11.56 3.16 -5.71
C PRO A 121 -10.77 3.21 -4.40
N LEU A 122 -10.37 2.06 -3.85
CA LEU A 122 -9.55 1.99 -2.63
C LEU A 122 -8.17 2.65 -2.83
N ARG A 123 -7.51 2.39 -3.96
CA ARG A 123 -6.24 3.02 -4.32
C ARG A 123 -6.33 4.55 -4.38
N LYS A 124 -7.44 5.10 -4.82
CA LYS A 124 -7.66 6.56 -4.82
C LYS A 124 -7.67 7.15 -3.41
N LYS A 125 -8.03 6.36 -2.40
CA LYS A 125 -8.10 6.79 -0.98
C LYS A 125 -6.78 6.62 -0.23
N VAL A 126 -6.07 5.52 -0.47
CA VAL A 126 -4.89 5.14 0.33
C VAL A 126 -3.59 5.06 -0.49
N GLY A 127 -3.64 5.28 -1.79
CA GLY A 127 -2.49 5.11 -2.68
C GLY A 127 -2.11 3.65 -2.85
N GLY A 128 -0.83 3.40 -3.08
CA GLY A 128 -0.29 2.05 -3.27
C GLY A 128 -0.34 1.56 -4.71
N THR A 129 0.02 0.30 -4.90
CA THR A 129 0.11 -0.37 -6.20
C THR A 129 -0.80 -1.58 -6.24
N ILE A 130 -1.58 -1.73 -7.31
CA ILE A 130 -2.33 -2.96 -7.54
C ILE A 130 -1.36 -3.98 -8.13
N GLN A 131 -1.13 -5.07 -7.41
CA GLN A 131 -0.28 -6.18 -7.83
C GLN A 131 -1.17 -7.36 -8.24
N ASP A 132 -0.82 -7.99 -9.37
CA ASP A 132 -1.42 -9.22 -9.85
C ASP A 132 -0.49 -10.38 -9.47
N LEU A 133 -0.86 -11.13 -8.44
CA LEU A 133 -0.02 -12.20 -7.91
C LEU A 133 -0.04 -13.44 -8.80
N GLU A 134 -1.07 -13.63 -9.62
CA GLU A 134 -1.13 -14.71 -10.59
C GLU A 134 -0.06 -14.53 -11.69
N ALA A 135 0.07 -13.29 -12.20
CA ALA A 135 1.10 -12.97 -13.18
C ALA A 135 2.52 -13.09 -12.61
N MET A 136 2.71 -12.82 -11.33
CA MET A 136 4.00 -12.97 -10.66
C MET A 136 4.40 -14.44 -10.50
N HIS A 137 3.45 -15.31 -10.20
CA HIS A 137 3.70 -16.75 -10.09
C HIS A 137 4.05 -17.40 -11.44
N ALA A 138 3.43 -16.95 -12.52
CA ALA A 138 3.70 -17.45 -13.86
C ALA A 138 5.12 -17.11 -14.37
N THR A 139 5.79 -16.12 -13.76
CA THR A 139 7.12 -15.66 -14.17
C THR A 139 8.25 -16.34 -13.38
N GLN A 140 7.94 -17.07 -12.30
CA GLN A 140 8.93 -17.87 -11.60
C GLN A 140 9.17 -19.17 -12.37
N PRO A 141 10.43 -19.47 -12.78
CA PRO A 141 10.74 -20.77 -13.36
C PRO A 141 10.41 -21.84 -12.33
N SER A 142 9.54 -22.80 -12.73
CA SER A 142 9.19 -23.97 -11.92
C SER A 142 10.47 -24.65 -11.45
N GLN A 143 10.81 -24.50 -10.19
CA GLN A 143 11.78 -25.39 -9.57
C GLN A 143 11.08 -26.73 -9.43
N SER A 144 11.26 -27.58 -10.45
CA SER A 144 10.88 -28.98 -10.36
C SER A 144 11.56 -29.59 -9.14
N PRO A 145 10.80 -30.31 -8.29
CA PRO A 145 11.42 -30.99 -7.16
C PRO A 145 12.42 -32.01 -7.73
N SER A 146 13.69 -31.78 -7.44
CA SER A 146 14.73 -32.76 -7.71
C SER A 146 14.31 -34.06 -7.05
N LYS A 147 13.96 -35.10 -7.87
CA LYS A 147 13.80 -36.45 -7.41
C LYS A 147 15.14 -36.90 -6.86
N SER A 148 15.31 -36.79 -5.55
CA SER A 148 16.35 -37.50 -4.82
C SER A 148 16.02 -38.99 -4.96
N SER A 149 16.68 -39.63 -5.91
CA SER A 149 16.72 -41.08 -6.00
C SER A 149 17.51 -41.61 -4.81
N SER A 150 16.82 -41.90 -3.73
CA SER A 150 17.34 -42.71 -2.64
C SER A 150 17.44 -44.12 -3.14
N LYS A 151 18.63 -44.47 -3.57
CA LYS A 151 19.02 -45.84 -3.95
C LYS A 151 19.33 -46.62 -2.66
N TYR A 152 18.27 -47.06 -1.99
CA TYR A 152 18.41 -48.10 -0.97
C TYR A 152 18.34 -49.46 -1.65
N GLY A 153 19.51 -50.07 -1.85
CA GLY A 153 19.63 -51.46 -2.23
C GLY A 153 19.39 -52.37 -1.02
N PRO A 154 18.73 -53.52 -1.17
CA PRO A 154 18.61 -54.49 -0.09
C PRO A 154 19.94 -55.19 0.14
N GLU A 155 20.35 -55.23 1.39
CA GLU A 155 21.50 -56.00 1.89
C GLU A 155 21.16 -57.49 1.89
N PRO A 156 22.04 -58.39 1.37
CA PRO A 156 21.80 -59.84 1.40
C PRO A 156 22.13 -60.40 2.78
N SER A 157 21.15 -61.05 3.40
CA SER A 157 21.34 -61.94 4.53
C SER A 157 22.19 -63.10 4.14
N SER A 158 23.32 -63.31 4.80
CA SER A 158 24.07 -64.59 4.78
C SER A 158 24.03 -65.22 6.15
N SER A 159 23.72 -66.47 6.16
CA SER A 159 23.61 -67.55 7.12
C SER A 159 24.53 -67.49 8.34
#